data_e77401812b19f3c14aacb5ebbf20cea6
#
_entry.id   e77401812b19f3c14aacb5ebbf20cea6
#
_cell.length_a   1.000
_cell.length_b   1.000
_cell.length_c   1.000
_cell.angle_alpha   90.00
_cell.angle_beta   90.00
_cell.angle_gamma   90.00
#
_symmetry.space_group_name_H-M   'P 1'
#
loop_
_entity.id
_entity.type
_entity.pdbx_description
1 polymer ?
#
loop_
_entity_poly.entity_id
_entity_poly.type
_entity_poly.pdbx_seq_one_letter_code
_entity_poly.pdbx_strand_id
1 'polypeptide(L)'
;WKKLSLNVLEKKSGTLIPFSLKKNFPIEIKRIFIINGKKNFTRGDHAHKKCSQFLFPILGKIKIECISKKFKKEIILNYNNKQGYLVEPKTWLKIKFLTENAILMVACDMEYEFKDYIEKFEDFLKIIKRKKIWK
;
A
#
# COMPACT_ATOMS: atom_id res chain seq x y z
N TRP A 1 2.87 -9.03 -1.25
CA TRP A 1 1.97 -8.61 -0.18
C TRP A 1 2.44 -9.21 1.14
N LYS A 2 2.95 -8.38 2.01
CA LYS A 2 3.42 -8.81 3.33
C LYS A 2 3.04 -7.78 4.38
N LYS A 3 2.60 -8.30 5.54
CA LYS A 3 2.40 -7.49 6.73
C LYS A 3 3.75 -7.27 7.42
N LEU A 4 4.06 -6.02 7.71
CA LEU A 4 5.29 -5.67 8.39
C LEU A 4 5.00 -5.09 9.77
N SER A 5 5.53 -5.75 10.80
CA SER A 5 5.50 -5.22 12.16
C SER A 5 6.69 -4.30 12.35
N LEU A 6 6.44 -3.13 12.90
CA LEU A 6 7.46 -2.09 13.09
C LEU A 6 7.96 -2.08 14.52
N ASN A 7 9.20 -1.65 14.70
CA ASN A 7 9.77 -1.45 16.01
C ASN A 7 9.28 -0.14 16.59
N VAL A 8 8.34 -0.21 17.53
CA VAL A 8 7.67 0.94 18.10
C VAL A 8 8.25 1.27 19.45
N LEU A 9 8.64 2.53 19.65
CA LEU A 9 9.19 3.02 20.92
C LEU A 9 8.15 3.93 21.58
N GLU A 10 7.63 3.50 22.73
CA GLU A 10 6.62 4.26 23.47
C GLU A 10 7.19 4.84 24.75
N LYS A 11 6.86 6.10 25.01
CA LYS A 11 7.19 6.84 26.24
C LYS A 11 6.00 7.68 26.66
N LYS A 12 6.03 8.26 27.87
CA LYS A 12 4.98 9.19 28.32
C LYS A 12 4.79 10.36 27.35
N SER A 13 5.87 10.77 26.65
CA SER A 13 5.84 11.86 25.68
C SER A 13 5.20 11.48 24.35
N GLY A 14 4.98 10.20 24.09
CA GLY A 14 4.38 9.75 22.82
C GLY A 14 5.04 8.53 22.23
N THR A 15 4.74 8.28 20.96
CA THR A 15 5.16 7.10 20.22
C THR A 15 6.12 7.49 19.11
N LEU A 16 7.23 6.77 19.00
CA LEU A 16 8.19 6.94 17.91
C LEU A 16 8.27 5.65 17.09
N ILE A 17 8.13 5.77 15.77
CA ILE A 17 8.21 4.63 14.87
C ILE A 17 9.34 4.88 13.88
N PRO A 18 10.50 4.22 14.06
CA PRO A 18 11.61 4.37 13.13
C PRO A 18 11.45 3.45 11.91
N PHE A 19 11.83 3.96 10.75
CA PHE A 19 11.96 3.17 9.54
C PHE A 19 13.45 3.09 9.19
N SER A 20 14.10 2.01 9.58
CA SER A 20 15.54 1.82 9.32
C SER A 20 15.73 1.27 7.91
N LEU A 21 15.98 2.16 6.96
CA LEU A 21 15.92 1.85 5.53
C LEU A 21 17.03 0.93 5.05
N LYS A 22 18.19 0.96 5.68
CA LYS A 22 19.34 0.13 5.30
C LYS A 22 19.38 -1.24 5.98
N LYS A 23 18.63 -1.39 7.07
CA LYS A 23 18.56 -2.65 7.83
C LYS A 23 17.12 -3.14 7.85
N ASN A 24 16.91 -4.35 7.40
CA ASN A 24 15.64 -5.06 7.54
C ASN A 24 14.42 -4.40 6.87
N PHE A 25 14.60 -3.30 6.13
CA PHE A 25 13.50 -2.77 5.34
C PHE A 25 13.43 -3.56 4.02
N PRO A 26 12.22 -4.00 3.61
CA PRO A 26 12.10 -4.97 2.52
C PRO A 26 12.36 -4.41 1.12
N ILE A 27 12.37 -3.09 0.96
CA ILE A 27 12.64 -2.44 -0.32
C ILE A 27 13.60 -1.27 -0.14
N GLU A 28 14.29 -0.91 -1.21
CA GLU A 28 15.09 0.31 -1.27
C GLU A 28 14.17 1.46 -1.67
N ILE A 29 13.89 2.35 -0.73
CA ILE A 29 12.96 3.45 -0.96
C ILE A 29 13.62 4.52 -1.85
N LYS A 30 12.96 4.84 -2.97
CA LYS A 30 13.38 5.89 -3.89
C LYS A 30 12.39 7.04 -3.99
N ARG A 31 11.16 6.80 -3.55
CA ARG A 31 10.10 7.82 -3.59
C ARG A 31 9.14 7.60 -2.43
N ILE A 32 8.71 8.69 -1.81
CA ILE A 32 7.66 8.64 -0.78
C ILE A 32 6.60 9.66 -1.16
N PHE A 33 5.34 9.30 -1.02
CA PHE A 33 4.26 10.25 -1.12
C PHE A 33 3.23 10.02 -0.01
N ILE A 34 2.48 11.07 0.28
CA ILE A 34 1.47 11.10 1.34
C ILE A 34 0.12 11.40 0.70
N ILE A 35 -0.88 10.63 1.07
CA ILE A 35 -2.25 10.87 0.64
C ILE A 35 -3.08 11.24 1.87
N ASN A 36 -3.64 12.44 1.85
CA ASN A 36 -4.68 12.82 2.82
C ASN A 36 -6.02 12.58 2.15
N GLY A 37 -6.69 11.51 2.53
CA GLY A 37 -7.88 11.05 1.86
C GLY A 37 -9.16 11.58 2.47
N LYS A 38 -10.17 11.76 1.63
CA LYS A 38 -11.52 12.13 2.08
C LYS A 38 -12.32 10.88 2.37
N LYS A 39 -13.05 10.90 3.49
CA LYS A 39 -13.89 9.78 3.90
C LYS A 39 -14.80 9.30 2.77
N ASN A 40 -14.85 7.98 2.59
CA ASN A 40 -15.64 7.27 1.58
C ASN A 40 -15.16 7.44 0.13
N PHE A 41 -14.10 8.21 -0.11
CA PHE A 41 -13.52 8.30 -1.43
C PHE A 41 -12.45 7.22 -1.64
N THR A 42 -12.24 6.86 -2.89
CA THR A 42 -11.28 5.83 -3.27
C THR A 42 -10.16 6.42 -4.13
N ARG A 43 -8.99 5.79 -4.04
CA ARG A 43 -7.84 6.06 -4.90
C ARG A 43 -7.20 4.75 -5.31
N GLY A 44 -6.22 4.84 -6.18
CA GLY A 44 -5.58 3.65 -6.71
C GLY A 44 -6.30 3.20 -7.97
N ASP A 45 -6.86 1.99 -7.96
CA ASP A 45 -7.43 1.33 -9.12
C ASP A 45 -6.40 1.19 -10.24
N HIS A 46 -5.23 0.70 -9.83
CA HIS A 46 -4.14 0.41 -10.76
C HIS A 46 -3.21 -0.64 -10.17
N ALA A 47 -2.30 -1.11 -10.98
CA ALA A 47 -1.21 -1.97 -10.55
C ALA A 47 0.10 -1.42 -11.11
N HIS A 48 1.21 -1.93 -10.62
CA HIS A 48 2.55 -1.62 -11.10
C HIS A 48 3.19 -2.85 -11.72
N LYS A 49 3.95 -2.65 -12.77
CA LYS A 49 4.68 -3.75 -13.42
C LYS A 49 5.90 -4.17 -12.62
N LYS A 50 6.64 -3.20 -12.09
CA LYS A 50 7.92 -3.42 -11.41
C LYS A 50 8.00 -2.82 -10.03
N CYS A 51 7.27 -1.74 -9.75
CA CYS A 51 7.35 -1.02 -8.49
C CYS A 51 6.71 -1.81 -7.35
N SER A 52 7.44 -1.92 -6.25
CA SER A 52 6.88 -2.38 -4.98
C SER A 52 6.52 -1.17 -4.13
N GLN A 53 5.47 -1.28 -3.33
CA GLN A 53 5.00 -0.19 -2.48
C GLN A 53 4.82 -0.67 -1.05
N PHE A 54 5.32 0.13 -0.12
CA PHE A 54 5.08 -0.06 1.30
C PHE A 54 4.04 0.94 1.76
N LEU A 55 2.93 0.46 2.31
CA LEU A 55 1.80 1.27 2.76
C LEU A 55 1.81 1.37 4.28
N PHE A 56 1.77 2.59 4.81
CA PHE A 56 1.69 2.80 6.25
C PHE A 56 0.64 3.84 6.60
N PRO A 57 -0.35 3.51 7.48
CA PRO A 57 -1.38 4.46 7.89
C PRO A 57 -0.81 5.42 8.95
N ILE A 58 -0.73 6.70 8.63
CA ILE A 58 -0.28 7.73 9.55
C ILE A 58 -1.41 8.15 10.48
N LEU A 59 -2.63 8.18 9.97
CA LEU A 59 -3.81 8.60 10.74
C LEU A 59 -5.06 7.97 10.15
N GLY A 60 -5.98 7.55 11.03
CA GLY A 60 -7.29 7.05 10.63
C GLY A 60 -7.28 5.60 10.15
N LYS A 61 -8.36 5.22 9.51
CA LYS A 61 -8.57 3.86 8.99
C LYS A 61 -8.69 3.87 7.48
N ILE A 62 -8.01 2.94 6.84
CA ILE A 62 -7.92 2.87 5.39
C ILE A 62 -8.13 1.41 4.97
N LYS A 63 -9.08 1.18 4.08
CA LYS A 63 -9.31 -0.15 3.53
C LYS A 63 -8.50 -0.33 2.25
N ILE A 64 -7.77 -1.42 2.18
CA ILE A 64 -6.95 -1.78 1.03
C ILE A 64 -7.50 -3.06 0.42
N GLU A 65 -7.83 -3.02 -0.86
CA GLU A 65 -8.19 -4.20 -1.62
C GLU A 65 -7.05 -4.52 -2.57
N CYS A 66 -6.57 -5.77 -2.53
CA CYS A 66 -5.47 -6.23 -3.35
C CYS A 66 -5.87 -7.47 -4.15
N ILE A 67 -5.53 -7.47 -5.43
CA ILE A 67 -5.74 -8.61 -6.31
C ILE A 67 -4.43 -8.92 -7.02
N SER A 68 -3.98 -10.16 -6.89
CA SER A 68 -2.82 -10.65 -7.62
C SER A 68 -3.16 -11.97 -8.31
N LYS A 69 -2.19 -12.56 -8.98
CA LYS A 69 -2.38 -13.88 -9.59
C LYS A 69 -2.75 -14.94 -8.56
N LYS A 70 -2.26 -14.81 -7.33
CA LYS A 70 -2.39 -15.84 -6.29
C LYS A 70 -3.52 -15.58 -5.31
N PHE A 71 -3.96 -14.33 -5.15
CA PHE A 71 -4.92 -14.02 -4.09
C PHE A 71 -5.76 -12.78 -4.40
N LYS A 72 -6.88 -12.69 -3.71
CA LYS A 72 -7.67 -11.48 -3.57
C LYS A 72 -7.87 -11.25 -2.09
N LYS A 73 -7.43 -10.10 -1.58
CA LYS A 73 -7.48 -9.79 -0.14
C LYS A 73 -7.99 -8.39 0.10
N GLU A 74 -8.65 -8.25 1.25
CA GLU A 74 -9.08 -6.96 1.77
C GLU A 74 -8.56 -6.84 3.19
N ILE A 75 -7.93 -5.71 3.49
CA ILE A 75 -7.43 -5.43 4.84
C ILE A 75 -7.79 -4.02 5.26
N ILE A 76 -7.84 -3.80 6.56
CA ILE A 76 -8.00 -2.48 7.16
C ILE A 76 -6.67 -2.07 7.78
N LEU A 77 -6.10 -0.98 7.28
CA LEU A 77 -4.95 -0.34 7.88
C LEU A 77 -5.43 0.66 8.93
N ASN A 78 -4.88 0.54 10.14
CA ASN A 78 -5.20 1.44 11.24
C ASN A 78 -3.90 1.80 11.93
N TYR A 79 -3.66 3.09 12.13
CA TYR A 79 -2.45 3.56 12.82
C TYR A 79 -2.25 2.87 14.17
N ASN A 80 -3.33 2.60 14.90
CA ASN A 80 -3.25 1.98 16.23
C ASN A 80 -2.57 0.60 16.21
N ASN A 81 -2.63 -0.10 15.09
CA ASN A 81 -1.98 -1.40 14.93
C ASN A 81 -0.49 -1.28 14.65
N LYS A 82 -0.02 -0.10 14.24
CA LYS A 82 1.39 0.22 13.96
C LYS A 82 2.06 -0.79 13.04
N GLN A 83 1.33 -1.14 11.98
CA GLN A 83 1.76 -2.11 10.99
C GLN A 83 1.62 -1.54 9.59
N GLY A 84 2.61 -1.81 8.77
CA GLY A 84 2.57 -1.50 7.36
C GLY A 84 2.43 -2.76 6.52
N TYR A 85 2.20 -2.56 5.23
CA TYR A 85 2.04 -3.67 4.29
C TYR A 85 2.85 -3.41 3.04
N LEU A 86 3.57 -4.44 2.63
CA LEU A 86 4.31 -4.42 1.37
C LEU A 86 3.43 -4.99 0.26
N VAL A 87 3.23 -4.19 -0.78
CA VAL A 87 2.49 -4.60 -1.97
C VAL A 87 3.50 -4.83 -3.08
N GLU A 88 3.57 -6.08 -3.55
CA GLU A 88 4.49 -6.46 -4.60
C GLU A 88 4.01 -6.00 -5.98
N PRO A 89 4.90 -5.93 -6.98
CA PRO A 89 4.47 -5.63 -8.35
C PRO A 89 3.41 -6.62 -8.85
N LYS A 90 2.67 -6.20 -9.86
CA LYS A 90 1.59 -7.02 -10.45
C LYS A 90 0.48 -7.35 -9.45
N THR A 91 0.20 -6.40 -8.56
CA THR A 91 -0.93 -6.45 -7.64
C THR A 91 -1.82 -5.25 -7.91
N TRP A 92 -3.08 -5.52 -8.21
CA TRP A 92 -4.08 -4.46 -8.38
C TRP A 92 -4.46 -3.93 -7.02
N LEU A 93 -4.37 -2.62 -6.87
CA LEU A 93 -4.57 -1.95 -5.59
C LEU A 93 -5.70 -0.96 -5.66
N LYS A 94 -6.62 -1.06 -4.70
CA LYS A 94 -7.69 -0.08 -4.51
C LYS A 94 -7.68 0.36 -3.05
N ILE A 95 -7.74 1.67 -2.84
CA ILE A 95 -7.63 2.28 -1.52
C ILE A 95 -8.91 3.05 -1.23
N LYS A 96 -9.55 2.76 -0.09
CA LYS A 96 -10.72 3.50 0.37
C LYS A 96 -10.47 4.08 1.76
N PHE A 97 -10.69 5.37 1.91
CA PHE A 97 -10.53 6.04 3.20
C PHE A 97 -11.82 5.89 4.01
N LEU A 98 -11.71 5.31 5.19
CA LEU A 98 -12.89 4.99 6.02
C LEU A 98 -13.21 6.06 7.06
N THR A 99 -12.26 6.93 7.39
CA THR A 99 -12.43 7.98 8.39
C THR A 99 -12.08 9.34 7.79
N GLU A 100 -12.54 10.41 8.45
CA GLU A 100 -12.14 11.77 8.07
C GLU A 100 -10.64 11.96 8.30
N ASN A 101 -10.01 12.71 7.40
CA ASN A 101 -8.58 13.05 7.49
C ASN A 101 -7.66 11.84 7.61
N ALA A 102 -8.03 10.71 7.02
CA ALA A 102 -7.14 9.57 6.98
C ALA A 102 -5.90 9.90 6.14
N ILE A 103 -4.73 9.53 6.66
CA ILE A 103 -3.46 9.81 5.99
C ILE A 103 -2.71 8.51 5.77
N LEU A 104 -2.36 8.28 4.51
CA LEU A 104 -1.59 7.11 4.09
C LEU A 104 -0.23 7.55 3.56
N MET A 105 0.83 6.97 4.10
CA MET A 105 2.17 7.10 3.55
C MET A 105 2.44 5.93 2.63
N VAL A 106 2.97 6.21 1.44
CA VAL A 106 3.37 5.20 0.47
C VAL A 106 4.83 5.40 0.12
N ALA A 107 5.64 4.37 0.35
CA ALA A 107 7.05 4.36 -0.01
C ALA A 107 7.25 3.38 -1.17
N CYS A 108 7.95 3.83 -2.20
CA CYS A 108 8.12 3.09 -3.44
C CYS A 108 9.60 2.81 -3.70
N ASP A 109 9.90 1.67 -4.33
CA ASP A 109 11.27 1.32 -4.71
C ASP A 109 11.65 1.80 -6.10
N MET A 110 10.81 2.63 -6.71
CA MET A 110 11.08 3.26 -8.00
C MET A 110 10.67 4.72 -7.97
N GLU A 111 11.38 5.54 -8.76
CA GLU A 111 10.91 6.87 -9.09
C GLU A 111 9.62 6.79 -9.90
N TYR A 112 8.88 7.90 -9.98
CA TYR A 112 7.66 7.95 -10.78
C TYR A 112 7.99 7.60 -12.24
N GLU A 113 7.27 6.61 -12.77
CA GLU A 113 7.39 6.19 -14.17
C GLU A 113 6.01 5.78 -14.66
N PHE A 114 5.45 6.59 -15.57
CA PHE A 114 4.11 6.34 -16.09
C PHE A 114 3.99 4.96 -16.75
N LYS A 115 5.03 4.53 -17.46
CA LYS A 115 5.02 3.24 -18.15
C LYS A 115 4.94 2.04 -17.23
N ASP A 116 5.24 2.23 -15.95
CA ASP A 116 5.15 1.17 -14.95
C ASP A 116 3.72 0.90 -14.51
N TYR A 117 2.80 1.84 -14.75
CA TYR A 117 1.42 1.73 -14.32
C TYR A 117 0.60 0.85 -15.25
N ILE A 118 -0.30 0.07 -14.66
CA ILE A 118 -1.33 -0.67 -15.37
C ILE A 118 -2.66 -0.08 -14.89
N GLU A 119 -3.28 0.74 -15.73
CA GLU A 119 -4.47 1.50 -15.33
C GLU A 119 -5.79 0.81 -15.67
N LYS A 120 -5.77 -0.14 -16.60
CA LYS A 120 -6.98 -0.87 -16.99
C LYS A 120 -6.96 -2.27 -16.40
N PHE A 121 -8.03 -2.61 -15.70
CA PHE A 121 -8.14 -3.92 -15.05
C PHE A 121 -8.03 -5.08 -16.05
N GLU A 122 -8.56 -4.89 -17.25
CA GLU A 122 -8.47 -5.89 -18.31
C GLU A 122 -7.03 -6.16 -18.73
N ASP A 123 -6.21 -5.11 -18.82
CA ASP A 123 -4.79 -5.24 -19.14
C ASP A 123 -4.06 -5.94 -18.01
N PHE A 124 -4.41 -5.61 -16.77
CA PHE A 124 -3.86 -6.28 -15.60
C PHE A 124 -4.14 -7.79 -15.64
N LEU A 125 -5.37 -8.18 -15.94
CA LEU A 125 -5.73 -9.61 -16.02
C LEU A 125 -4.90 -10.34 -17.06
N LYS A 126 -4.64 -9.71 -18.21
CA LYS A 126 -3.79 -10.29 -19.26
C LYS A 126 -2.35 -10.49 -18.76
N ILE A 127 -1.82 -9.50 -18.04
CA ILE A 127 -0.44 -9.53 -17.55
C ILE A 127 -0.25 -10.66 -16.54
N ILE A 128 -1.20 -10.85 -15.63
CA ILE A 128 -1.11 -11.92 -14.64
C ILE A 128 -1.62 -13.26 -15.20
N LYS A 129 -2.11 -13.28 -16.44
CA LYS A 129 -2.65 -14.48 -17.11
C LYS A 129 -3.73 -15.16 -16.28
N ARG A 130 -4.66 -14.39 -15.75
CA ARG A 130 -5.75 -14.89 -14.95
C ARG A 130 -7.09 -14.56 -15.59
N LYS A 131 -8.01 -15.55 -15.59
CA LYS A 131 -9.37 -15.31 -16.04
C LYS A 131 -10.13 -14.47 -15.00
N LYS A 132 -11.10 -13.68 -15.44
CA LYS A 132 -11.94 -12.86 -14.58
C LYS A 132 -12.96 -13.75 -13.87
N ILE A 133 -12.51 -14.56 -12.89
CA ILE A 133 -13.36 -15.49 -12.16
C ILE A 133 -13.78 -15.00 -10.78
N TRP A 134 -13.13 -13.94 -10.27
CA TRP A 134 -13.55 -13.31 -9.03
C TRP A 134 -14.12 -11.93 -9.33
N LYS A 135 -15.18 -11.60 -8.65
CA LYS A 135 -15.90 -10.33 -8.84
C LYS A 135 -15.87 -9.50 -7.58
#